data_404c64b7017e025539b7c8e04a9eec86
#
_entry.id   404c64b7017e025539b7c8e04a9eec86
#
_cell.length_a   1.000
_cell.length_b   1.000
_cell.length_c   1.000
_cell.angle_alpha   90.00
_cell.angle_beta   90.00
_cell.angle_gamma   90.00
#
_symmetry.space_group_name_H-M   'P 1'
#
loop_
_entity.id
_entity.type
_entity.pdbx_description
1 polymer ?
#
loop_
_entity_poly.entity_id
_entity_poly.type
_entity_poly.pdbx_seq_one_letter_code
_entity_poly.pdbx_strand_id
1 'polypeptide(L)'
;FCGILLYMEAFKTLTTKEKALKLNLNAEIYGTIAEIGGGQEVASHFFKAGAASGTIAKTMSAYDMTFSDAIYGKSKKYVCEDKLDKMLSREYNLLAERLTERAPHSNFFAFANTVETLNFGKTNDGHGWIGLRFQKQPLAPPNNCIIHVQLLDKDAQWQQLLLGMLGVNLIHACFSYDNPEKIILALADNLDQDRFQIDMFSIMGPDFEQIDNRLMSLLLVKNG
;
A
#
# COMPACT_ATOMS: atom_id res chain seq x y z
N PHE A 1 -0.15 12.69 -48.90
CA PHE A 1 0.14 12.93 -47.47
C PHE A 1 -1.10 12.58 -46.66
N CYS A 2 -1.15 11.36 -46.19
CA CYS A 2 -2.22 10.85 -45.34
C CYS A 2 -1.72 11.00 -43.89
N GLY A 3 -2.23 11.98 -43.16
CA GLY A 3 -1.93 12.17 -41.75
C GLY A 3 -2.69 11.17 -40.93
N ILE A 4 -1.98 10.18 -40.36
CA ILE A 4 -2.53 9.28 -39.35
C ILE A 4 -2.60 10.11 -38.05
N LEU A 5 -3.80 10.57 -37.71
CA LEU A 5 -4.10 11.10 -36.38
C LEU A 5 -4.14 9.90 -35.42
N LEU A 6 -3.06 9.65 -34.71
CA LEU A 6 -3.06 8.77 -33.56
C LEU A 6 -3.86 9.50 -32.45
N TYR A 7 -5.12 9.11 -32.25
CA TYR A 7 -5.85 9.40 -31.05
C TYR A 7 -5.13 8.67 -29.91
N MET A 8 -4.29 9.38 -29.17
CA MET A 8 -3.91 8.96 -27.83
C MET A 8 -5.17 9.13 -26.95
N GLU A 9 -5.92 8.05 -26.76
CA GLU A 9 -6.87 8.00 -25.65
C GLU A 9 -6.06 8.26 -24.38
N ALA A 10 -6.26 9.42 -23.78
CA ALA A 10 -5.75 9.69 -22.45
C ALA A 10 -6.39 8.64 -21.53
N PHE A 11 -5.63 7.63 -21.13
CA PHE A 11 -6.07 6.64 -20.16
C PHE A 11 -6.48 7.40 -18.90
N LYS A 12 -7.78 7.49 -18.67
CA LYS A 12 -8.32 8.19 -17.49
C LYS A 12 -7.84 7.43 -16.25
N THR A 13 -6.99 8.06 -15.48
CA THR A 13 -6.54 7.52 -14.19
C THR A 13 -7.74 7.32 -13.28
N LEU A 14 -7.92 6.10 -12.76
CA LEU A 14 -8.99 5.79 -11.83
C LEU A 14 -8.81 6.59 -10.54
N THR A 15 -9.89 7.13 -10.00
CA THR A 15 -9.92 7.75 -8.68
C THR A 15 -9.63 6.71 -7.59
N THR A 16 -9.25 7.14 -6.39
CA THR A 16 -9.02 6.25 -5.24
C THR A 16 -10.24 5.38 -4.94
N LYS A 17 -11.45 5.95 -5.05
CA LYS A 17 -12.71 5.20 -4.86
C LYS A 17 -12.91 4.15 -5.95
N GLU A 18 -12.66 4.47 -7.21
CA GLU A 18 -12.79 3.53 -8.33
C GLU A 18 -11.78 2.38 -8.21
N LYS A 19 -10.55 2.67 -7.78
CA LYS A 19 -9.51 1.65 -7.50
C LYS A 19 -9.93 0.69 -6.39
N ALA A 20 -10.37 1.23 -5.26
CA ALA A 20 -10.85 0.42 -4.13
C ALA A 20 -12.09 -0.42 -4.52
N LEU A 21 -13.04 0.16 -5.28
CA LEU A 21 -14.21 -0.57 -5.76
C LEU A 21 -13.83 -1.68 -6.73
N LYS A 22 -12.89 -1.44 -7.66
CA LYS A 22 -12.41 -2.46 -8.59
C LYS A 22 -11.80 -3.65 -7.87
N LEU A 23 -11.03 -3.41 -6.80
CA LEU A 23 -10.50 -4.47 -5.94
C LEU A 23 -11.61 -5.19 -5.19
N ASN A 24 -12.58 -4.47 -4.61
CA ASN A 24 -13.70 -5.05 -3.88
C ASN A 24 -14.63 -5.91 -4.75
N LEU A 25 -14.72 -5.63 -6.03
CA LEU A 25 -15.52 -6.42 -6.98
C LEU A 25 -14.77 -7.61 -7.56
N ASN A 26 -13.48 -7.76 -7.29
CA ASN A 26 -12.71 -8.94 -7.70
C ASN A 26 -12.81 -10.03 -6.62
N ALA A 27 -13.59 -11.06 -6.89
CA ALA A 27 -13.85 -12.17 -5.97
C ALA A 27 -12.59 -13.00 -5.61
N GLU A 28 -11.53 -12.90 -6.42
CA GLU A 28 -10.27 -13.62 -6.19
C GLU A 28 -9.34 -12.90 -5.21
N ILE A 29 -9.53 -11.60 -4.96
CA ILE A 29 -8.66 -10.81 -4.07
C ILE A 29 -9.25 -10.80 -2.67
N TYR A 30 -8.48 -11.29 -1.69
CA TYR A 30 -8.94 -11.34 -0.31
C TYR A 30 -7.80 -11.13 0.69
N GLY A 31 -7.98 -10.22 1.65
CA GLY A 31 -6.87 -9.90 2.52
C GLY A 31 -7.20 -9.11 3.77
N THR A 32 -6.15 -8.68 4.43
CA THR A 32 -6.19 -7.95 5.70
C THR A 32 -5.43 -6.63 5.58
N ILE A 33 -5.85 -5.65 6.37
CA ILE A 33 -5.23 -4.33 6.47
C ILE A 33 -4.86 -4.08 7.94
N ALA A 34 -3.57 -3.80 8.21
CA ALA A 34 -3.05 -3.48 9.53
C ALA A 34 -2.36 -2.11 9.51
N GLU A 35 -2.88 -1.17 10.29
CA GLU A 35 -2.43 0.23 10.27
C GLU A 35 -1.99 0.66 11.67
N ILE A 36 -0.71 1.07 11.80
CA ILE A 36 -0.11 1.52 13.05
C ILE A 36 0.25 3.00 12.97
N GLY A 37 -0.11 3.75 14.01
CA GLY A 37 0.16 5.17 14.13
C GLY A 37 -0.81 6.04 13.34
N GLY A 38 -0.32 7.05 12.63
CA GLY A 38 -1.15 8.06 11.96
C GLY A 38 -1.82 7.62 10.66
N GLY A 39 -1.49 6.45 10.10
CA GLY A 39 -1.96 6.02 8.79
C GLY A 39 -3.16 5.08 8.87
N GLN A 40 -4.37 5.55 9.22
CA GLN A 40 -5.56 4.70 9.44
C GLN A 40 -6.67 4.89 8.38
N GLU A 41 -6.34 5.43 7.22
CA GLU A 41 -7.35 5.78 6.21
C GLU A 41 -7.49 4.76 5.06
N VAL A 42 -6.55 3.81 4.91
CA VAL A 42 -6.59 2.85 3.79
C VAL A 42 -7.84 1.97 3.87
N ALA A 43 -8.09 1.35 5.02
CA ALA A 43 -9.29 0.54 5.25
C ALA A 43 -10.58 1.34 5.01
N SER A 44 -10.60 2.60 5.44
CA SER A 44 -11.73 3.52 5.25
C SER A 44 -12.10 3.70 3.77
N HIS A 45 -11.12 3.79 2.86
CA HIS A 45 -11.38 3.87 1.42
C HIS A 45 -12.07 2.64 0.87
N PHE A 46 -11.67 1.43 1.28
CA PHE A 46 -12.31 0.18 0.87
C PHE A 46 -13.76 0.11 1.35
N PHE A 47 -14.03 0.45 2.60
CA PHE A 47 -15.39 0.44 3.14
C PHE A 47 -16.30 1.50 2.48
N LYS A 48 -15.79 2.71 2.25
CA LYS A 48 -16.54 3.79 1.57
C LYS A 48 -16.78 3.51 0.08
N ALA A 49 -15.95 2.70 -0.56
CA ALA A 49 -16.17 2.29 -1.95
C ALA A 49 -17.35 1.33 -2.11
N GLY A 50 -17.64 0.53 -1.08
CA GLY A 50 -18.70 -0.49 -1.06
C GLY A 50 -18.17 -1.87 -1.46
N ALA A 51 -18.97 -2.91 -1.25
CA ALA A 51 -18.66 -4.31 -1.54
C ALA A 51 -17.42 -4.90 -0.83
N ALA A 52 -16.94 -4.27 0.23
CA ALA A 52 -15.68 -4.63 0.90
C ALA A 52 -15.71 -6.00 1.60
N SER A 53 -16.88 -6.54 1.92
CA SER A 53 -17.04 -7.84 2.60
C SER A 53 -16.47 -9.03 1.80
N GLY A 54 -16.40 -8.88 0.47
CA GLY A 54 -15.81 -9.88 -0.42
C GLY A 54 -14.28 -9.84 -0.47
N THR A 55 -13.66 -8.75 -0.01
CA THR A 55 -12.23 -8.48 -0.19
C THR A 55 -11.49 -8.32 1.13
N ILE A 56 -12.09 -7.67 2.13
CA ILE A 56 -11.46 -7.36 3.40
C ILE A 56 -11.89 -8.34 4.48
N ALA A 57 -10.99 -9.25 4.83
CA ALA A 57 -11.19 -10.23 5.90
C ALA A 57 -11.22 -9.57 7.28
N LYS A 58 -10.28 -8.65 7.51
CA LYS A 58 -10.06 -8.00 8.79
C LYS A 58 -9.34 -6.69 8.58
N THR A 59 -9.67 -5.70 9.41
CA THR A 59 -8.83 -4.53 9.62
C THR A 59 -8.37 -4.49 11.06
N MET A 60 -7.16 -3.99 11.29
CA MET A 60 -6.60 -3.83 12.61
C MET A 60 -5.86 -2.50 12.68
N SER A 61 -6.12 -1.77 13.74
CA SER A 61 -5.47 -0.51 14.06
C SER A 61 -4.86 -0.61 15.46
N ALA A 62 -3.57 -0.32 15.59
CA ALA A 62 -2.90 -0.23 16.88
C ALA A 62 -2.19 1.11 16.99
N TYR A 63 -2.60 1.90 17.97
CA TYR A 63 -2.04 3.23 18.22
C TYR A 63 -1.07 3.23 19.39
N ASP A 64 -1.33 2.39 20.40
CA ASP A 64 -0.45 2.24 21.55
C ASP A 64 0.74 1.33 21.24
N MET A 65 1.91 1.78 21.70
CA MET A 65 3.19 1.11 21.50
C MET A 65 3.24 -0.25 22.19
N THR A 66 2.78 -0.32 23.44
CA THR A 66 2.80 -1.55 24.22
C THR A 66 1.91 -2.61 23.59
N PHE A 67 0.74 -2.20 23.11
CA PHE A 67 -0.19 -3.09 22.43
C PHE A 67 0.36 -3.57 21.09
N SER A 68 0.97 -2.68 20.31
CA SER A 68 1.64 -3.04 19.06
C SER A 68 2.77 -4.04 19.27
N ASP A 69 3.57 -3.87 20.32
CA ASP A 69 4.65 -4.79 20.68
C ASP A 69 4.15 -6.16 21.14
N ALA A 70 3.02 -6.19 21.85
CA ALA A 70 2.40 -7.44 22.27
C ALA A 70 1.93 -8.30 21.07
N ILE A 71 1.53 -7.64 19.97
CA ILE A 71 1.06 -8.33 18.76
C ILE A 71 2.21 -8.67 17.82
N TYR A 72 3.08 -7.70 17.50
CA TYR A 72 4.09 -7.83 16.43
C TYR A 72 5.52 -7.99 16.93
N GLY A 73 5.70 -8.01 18.26
CA GLY A 73 7.03 -8.04 18.87
C GLY A 73 7.72 -6.68 18.86
N LYS A 74 8.76 -6.57 19.68
CA LYS A 74 9.55 -5.33 19.82
C LYS A 74 10.41 -5.09 18.59
N SER A 75 10.53 -3.82 18.21
CA SER A 75 11.47 -3.31 17.20
C SER A 75 12.26 -2.14 17.77
N LYS A 76 13.43 -1.83 17.19
CA LYS A 76 14.28 -0.72 17.67
C LYS A 76 13.59 0.63 17.59
N LYS A 77 12.72 0.81 16.60
CA LYS A 77 11.86 1.99 16.40
C LYS A 77 10.46 1.50 16.01
N TYR A 78 9.46 2.35 16.23
CA TYR A 78 8.09 2.02 15.83
C TYR A 78 7.89 2.14 14.33
N VAL A 79 8.38 3.24 13.77
CA VAL A 79 8.34 3.50 12.34
C VAL A 79 9.65 3.02 11.75
N CYS A 80 9.68 1.77 11.31
CA CYS A 80 10.84 1.14 10.68
C CYS A 80 10.43 -0.06 9.82
N GLU A 81 11.33 -0.42 8.91
CA GLU A 81 11.15 -1.55 7.98
C GLU A 81 10.97 -2.89 8.73
N ASP A 82 11.78 -3.15 9.76
CA ASP A 82 11.68 -4.37 10.59
C ASP A 82 10.28 -4.54 11.23
N LYS A 83 9.68 -3.44 11.71
CA LYS A 83 8.31 -3.47 12.25
C LYS A 83 7.30 -3.79 11.17
N LEU A 84 7.43 -3.15 10.01
CA LEU A 84 6.55 -3.40 8.86
C LEU A 84 6.62 -4.88 8.41
N ASP A 85 7.82 -5.44 8.28
CA ASP A 85 8.00 -6.84 7.85
C ASP A 85 7.35 -7.82 8.82
N LYS A 86 7.52 -7.60 10.13
CA LYS A 86 6.84 -8.38 11.18
C LYS A 86 5.31 -8.32 11.06
N MET A 87 4.78 -7.12 10.78
CA MET A 87 3.34 -6.93 10.58
C MET A 87 2.85 -7.70 9.35
N LEU A 88 3.50 -7.51 8.20
CA LEU A 88 3.14 -8.19 6.94
C LEU A 88 3.19 -9.69 7.08
N SER A 89 4.27 -10.21 7.66
CA SER A 89 4.47 -11.65 7.85
C SER A 89 3.40 -12.24 8.77
N ARG A 90 3.14 -11.60 9.92
CA ARG A 90 2.14 -12.08 10.88
C ARG A 90 0.72 -12.06 10.30
N GLU A 91 0.33 -10.95 9.70
CA GLU A 91 -1.02 -10.78 9.17
C GLU A 91 -1.31 -11.72 8.01
N TYR A 92 -0.32 -11.90 7.12
CA TYR A 92 -0.43 -12.81 6.00
C TYR A 92 -0.50 -14.28 6.45
N ASN A 93 0.39 -14.70 7.37
CA ASN A 93 0.41 -16.07 7.87
C ASN A 93 -0.87 -16.40 8.62
N LEU A 94 -1.36 -15.48 9.46
CA LEU A 94 -2.63 -15.66 10.18
C LEU A 94 -3.82 -15.84 9.22
N LEU A 95 -3.84 -15.11 8.11
CA LEU A 95 -4.86 -15.26 7.08
C LEU A 95 -4.78 -16.63 6.40
N ALA A 96 -3.58 -17.04 5.97
CA ALA A 96 -3.32 -18.30 5.30
C ALA A 96 -3.62 -19.52 6.18
N GLU A 97 -3.24 -19.46 7.46
CA GLU A 97 -3.48 -20.53 8.42
C GLU A 97 -4.97 -20.74 8.74
N ARG A 98 -5.74 -19.64 8.79
CA ARG A 98 -7.15 -19.69 9.20
C ARG A 98 -8.14 -19.94 8.07
N LEU A 99 -7.76 -19.63 6.84
CA LEU A 99 -8.65 -19.69 5.69
C LEU A 99 -8.17 -20.69 4.63
N THR A 100 -7.78 -21.87 5.08
CA THR A 100 -7.28 -22.97 4.23
C THR A 100 -8.27 -23.41 3.16
N GLU A 101 -9.57 -23.37 3.46
CA GLU A 101 -10.63 -23.71 2.49
C GLU A 101 -10.78 -22.64 1.40
N ARG A 102 -10.46 -21.37 1.71
CA ARG A 102 -10.53 -20.26 0.76
C ARG A 102 -9.26 -20.14 -0.10
N ALA A 103 -8.13 -20.60 0.41
CA ALA A 103 -6.83 -20.45 -0.23
C ALA A 103 -6.76 -20.94 -1.68
N PRO A 104 -7.43 -22.06 -2.09
CA PRO A 104 -7.42 -22.49 -3.50
C PRO A 104 -8.17 -21.57 -4.46
N HIS A 105 -8.96 -20.63 -3.94
CA HIS A 105 -9.86 -19.78 -4.72
C HIS A 105 -9.58 -18.28 -4.56
N SER A 106 -8.50 -17.93 -3.83
CA SER A 106 -8.22 -16.52 -3.52
C SER A 106 -6.74 -16.20 -3.53
N ASN A 107 -6.42 -15.05 -4.07
CA ASN A 107 -5.13 -14.40 -3.97
C ASN A 107 -5.08 -13.63 -2.66
N PHE A 108 -4.42 -14.17 -1.66
CA PHE A 108 -4.33 -13.53 -0.36
C PHE A 108 -3.38 -12.34 -0.37
N PHE A 109 -3.76 -11.32 0.40
CA PHE A 109 -2.86 -10.21 0.68
C PHE A 109 -2.90 -9.78 2.16
N ALA A 110 -1.80 -9.22 2.61
CA ALA A 110 -1.70 -8.42 3.82
C ALA A 110 -1.12 -7.06 3.46
N PHE A 111 -1.86 -6.01 3.72
CA PHE A 111 -1.37 -4.64 3.70
C PHE A 111 -1.00 -4.22 5.11
N ALA A 112 0.12 -3.55 5.27
CA ALA A 112 0.48 -2.93 6.54
C ALA A 112 1.13 -1.57 6.33
N ASN A 113 0.96 -0.71 7.32
CA ASN A 113 1.73 0.52 7.45
C ASN A 113 2.13 0.78 8.90
N THR A 114 3.26 1.45 9.09
CA THR A 114 3.68 2.02 10.35
C THR A 114 4.15 3.44 10.09
N VAL A 115 3.47 4.42 10.67
CA VAL A 115 3.56 5.82 10.26
C VAL A 115 3.60 6.76 11.45
N GLU A 116 4.48 7.74 11.37
CA GLU A 116 4.49 8.93 12.21
C GLU A 116 4.06 10.14 11.37
N THR A 117 2.94 10.76 11.72
CA THR A 117 2.52 12.05 11.17
C THR A 117 3.03 13.18 12.04
N LEU A 118 2.90 14.42 11.58
CA LEU A 118 3.23 15.59 12.38
C LEU A 118 2.55 15.51 13.74
N ASN A 119 3.32 15.70 14.80
CA ASN A 119 2.81 15.84 16.16
C ASN A 119 2.14 17.20 16.36
N PHE A 120 1.43 17.37 17.49
CA PHE A 120 0.73 18.62 17.79
C PHE A 120 1.65 19.85 17.78
N GLY A 121 2.90 19.69 18.22
CA GLY A 121 3.90 20.76 18.23
C GLY A 121 4.61 20.99 16.90
N LYS A 122 4.35 20.15 15.90
CA LYS A 122 5.02 20.17 14.57
C LYS A 122 6.55 20.20 14.67
N THR A 123 7.09 19.42 15.62
CA THR A 123 8.53 19.35 15.91
C THR A 123 9.23 18.13 15.30
N ASN A 124 8.48 17.26 14.65
CA ASN A 124 8.98 16.09 13.94
C ASN A 124 8.69 16.20 12.44
N ASP A 125 9.35 15.34 11.66
CA ASP A 125 9.05 15.14 10.25
C ASP A 125 8.13 13.92 10.10
N GLY A 126 7.03 14.08 9.34
CA GLY A 126 6.13 12.96 9.06
C GLY A 126 6.78 11.99 8.07
N HIS A 127 6.74 10.70 8.41
CA HIS A 127 7.22 9.66 7.50
C HIS A 127 6.58 8.30 7.79
N GLY A 128 6.70 7.36 6.87
CA GLY A 128 6.13 6.04 7.07
C GLY A 128 6.70 4.94 6.21
N TRP A 129 6.62 3.73 6.73
CA TRP A 129 6.85 2.49 6.02
C TRP A 129 5.51 1.86 5.67
N ILE A 130 5.32 1.54 4.39
CA ILE A 130 4.07 0.99 3.86
C ILE A 130 4.43 -0.23 3.03
N GLY A 131 3.65 -1.30 3.15
CA GLY A 131 3.94 -2.53 2.42
C GLY A 131 2.72 -3.36 2.11
N LEU A 132 2.91 -4.22 1.12
CA LEU A 132 1.96 -5.22 0.68
C LEU A 132 2.67 -6.56 0.50
N ARG A 133 2.17 -7.61 1.16
CA ARG A 133 2.51 -9.01 0.91
C ARG A 133 1.33 -9.66 0.22
N PHE A 134 1.53 -10.20 -1.00
CA PHE A 134 0.39 -10.59 -1.85
C PHE A 134 0.72 -11.71 -2.81
N GLN A 135 -0.28 -12.48 -3.18
CA GLN A 135 -0.22 -13.50 -4.23
C GLN A 135 -0.80 -12.96 -5.54
N LYS A 136 -0.22 -13.35 -6.67
CA LYS A 136 -0.79 -13.16 -7.99
C LYS A 136 -1.65 -14.35 -8.44
N GLN A 137 -1.41 -15.52 -7.86
CA GLN A 137 -2.15 -16.75 -8.10
C GLN A 137 -2.44 -17.46 -6.76
N PRO A 138 -3.60 -18.11 -6.63
CA PRO A 138 -3.92 -18.88 -5.45
C PRO A 138 -2.85 -19.93 -5.13
N LEU A 139 -2.53 -20.10 -3.86
CA LEU A 139 -1.51 -21.04 -3.35
C LEU A 139 -0.06 -20.77 -3.79
N ALA A 140 0.20 -19.76 -4.61
CA ALA A 140 1.57 -19.38 -4.97
C ALA A 140 2.29 -18.74 -3.76
N PRO A 141 3.63 -18.80 -3.71
CA PRO A 141 4.38 -18.01 -2.74
C PRO A 141 4.10 -16.52 -2.92
N PRO A 142 4.03 -15.75 -1.82
CA PRO A 142 3.70 -14.33 -1.91
C PRO A 142 4.86 -13.47 -2.41
N ASN A 143 4.52 -12.37 -3.08
CA ASN A 143 5.41 -11.26 -3.34
C ASN A 143 5.38 -10.26 -2.19
N ASN A 144 6.42 -9.44 -2.05
CA ASN A 144 6.48 -8.31 -1.12
C ASN A 144 6.77 -7.03 -1.89
N CYS A 145 6.01 -5.99 -1.64
CA CYS A 145 6.29 -4.64 -2.12
C CYS A 145 6.33 -3.70 -0.91
N ILE A 146 7.44 -2.99 -0.73
CA ILE A 146 7.68 -2.11 0.41
C ILE A 146 8.12 -0.75 -0.11
N ILE A 147 7.56 0.31 0.48
CA ILE A 147 7.96 1.70 0.23
C ILE A 147 8.22 2.42 1.54
N HIS A 148 9.15 3.37 1.51
CA HIS A 148 9.27 4.40 2.53
C HIS A 148 8.88 5.74 1.95
N VAL A 149 8.08 6.51 2.69
CA VAL A 149 7.56 7.80 2.25
C VAL A 149 7.85 8.89 3.28
N GLN A 150 8.30 10.04 2.80
CA GLN A 150 8.37 11.30 3.53
C GLN A 150 7.08 12.08 3.27
N LEU A 151 6.48 12.65 4.30
CA LEU A 151 5.22 13.40 4.24
C LEU A 151 5.51 14.89 4.36
N LEU A 152 5.29 15.64 3.29
CA LEU A 152 5.71 17.03 3.15
C LEU A 152 4.62 18.03 3.53
N ASP A 153 3.37 17.59 3.67
CA ASP A 153 2.26 18.42 4.13
C ASP A 153 2.55 19.02 5.52
N LYS A 154 2.15 20.25 5.75
CA LYS A 154 2.31 20.98 7.01
C LYS A 154 1.21 20.70 8.04
N ASP A 155 0.35 19.75 7.76
CA ASP A 155 -0.79 19.37 8.59
C ASP A 155 -0.95 17.86 8.67
N ALA A 156 -1.12 17.33 9.90
CA ALA A 156 -1.23 15.90 10.13
C ALA A 156 -2.45 15.25 9.47
N GLN A 157 -3.57 15.96 9.36
CA GLN A 157 -4.78 15.45 8.72
C GLN A 157 -4.57 15.25 7.22
N TRP A 158 -3.89 16.20 6.55
CA TRP A 158 -3.55 16.07 5.15
C TRP A 158 -2.56 14.92 4.90
N GLN A 159 -1.60 14.71 5.83
CA GLN A 159 -0.71 13.55 5.77
C GLN A 159 -1.48 12.22 5.89
N GLN A 160 -2.47 12.14 6.79
CA GLN A 160 -3.31 10.94 6.95
C GLN A 160 -4.13 10.64 5.68
N LEU A 161 -4.77 11.66 5.10
CA LEU A 161 -5.54 11.53 3.87
C LEU A 161 -4.66 11.05 2.70
N LEU A 162 -3.47 11.62 2.56
CA LEU A 162 -2.49 11.20 1.55
C LEU A 162 -2.10 9.74 1.72
N LEU A 163 -1.80 9.30 2.94
CA LEU A 163 -1.45 7.91 3.24
C LEU A 163 -2.57 6.93 2.87
N GLY A 164 -3.82 7.31 3.11
CA GLY A 164 -4.98 6.53 2.70
C GLY A 164 -5.03 6.29 1.19
N MET A 165 -4.83 7.35 0.41
CA MET A 165 -4.81 7.29 -1.06
C MET A 165 -3.60 6.50 -1.57
N LEU A 166 -2.42 6.74 -1.00
CA LEU A 166 -1.18 6.05 -1.35
C LEU A 166 -1.28 4.53 -1.09
N GLY A 167 -1.87 4.13 0.04
CA GLY A 167 -2.09 2.71 0.36
C GLY A 167 -3.03 2.03 -0.63
N VAL A 168 -4.12 2.68 -1.03
CA VAL A 168 -5.02 2.16 -2.08
C VAL A 168 -4.30 2.07 -3.43
N ASN A 169 -3.48 3.08 -3.76
CA ASN A 169 -2.68 3.06 -4.99
C ASN A 169 -1.71 1.88 -4.99
N LEU A 170 -1.01 1.62 -3.88
CA LEU A 170 -0.08 0.49 -3.75
C LEU A 170 -0.80 -0.85 -3.96
N ILE A 171 -1.90 -1.10 -3.25
CA ILE A 171 -2.66 -2.35 -3.39
C ILE A 171 -3.15 -2.51 -4.82
N HIS A 172 -3.77 -1.47 -5.39
CA HIS A 172 -4.29 -1.51 -6.76
C HIS A 172 -3.18 -1.74 -7.79
N ALA A 173 -2.05 -1.06 -7.67
CA ALA A 173 -0.94 -1.18 -8.61
C ALA A 173 -0.32 -2.58 -8.60
N CYS A 174 -0.09 -3.16 -7.42
CA CYS A 174 0.47 -4.49 -7.27
C CYS A 174 -0.42 -5.59 -7.87
N PHE A 175 -1.75 -5.44 -7.81
CA PHE A 175 -2.67 -6.38 -8.46
C PHE A 175 -2.90 -6.09 -9.96
N SER A 176 -2.67 -4.87 -10.42
CA SER A 176 -2.98 -4.47 -11.79
C SER A 176 -1.80 -4.56 -12.76
N TYR A 177 -0.57 -4.52 -12.25
CA TYR A 177 0.64 -4.47 -13.09
C TYR A 177 1.63 -5.57 -12.72
N ASP A 178 2.35 -6.07 -13.73
CA ASP A 178 3.45 -7.03 -13.58
C ASP A 178 4.82 -6.36 -13.75
N ASN A 179 4.84 -5.09 -14.15
CA ASN A 179 6.04 -4.30 -14.33
C ASN A 179 6.24 -3.34 -13.15
N PRO A 180 7.39 -3.43 -12.44
CA PRO A 180 7.70 -2.56 -11.30
C PRO A 180 7.66 -1.05 -11.61
N GLU A 181 8.08 -0.64 -12.81
CA GLU A 181 8.05 0.78 -13.20
C GLU A 181 6.61 1.31 -13.26
N LYS A 182 5.67 0.49 -13.78
CA LYS A 182 4.24 0.85 -13.79
C LYS A 182 3.66 0.90 -12.39
N ILE A 183 4.12 0.02 -11.49
CA ILE A 183 3.72 0.06 -10.07
C ILE A 183 4.17 1.37 -9.44
N ILE A 184 5.45 1.73 -9.59
CA ILE A 184 6.02 2.98 -9.06
C ILE A 184 5.24 4.20 -9.58
N LEU A 185 5.00 4.29 -10.89
CA LEU A 185 4.26 5.41 -11.49
C LEU A 185 2.83 5.53 -10.94
N ALA A 186 2.16 4.39 -10.73
CA ALA A 186 0.79 4.34 -10.23
C ALA A 186 0.68 4.72 -8.74
N LEU A 187 1.78 4.72 -7.98
CA LEU A 187 1.76 5.19 -6.58
C LEU A 187 1.35 6.66 -6.48
N ALA A 188 1.72 7.48 -7.46
CA ALA A 188 1.43 8.92 -7.49
C ALA A 188 0.06 9.27 -8.10
N ASP A 189 -0.74 8.28 -8.48
CA ASP A 189 -2.05 8.53 -9.10
C ASP A 189 -2.96 9.35 -8.18
N ASN A 190 -3.50 10.46 -8.70
CA ASN A 190 -4.36 11.40 -7.99
C ASN A 190 -3.71 12.04 -6.75
N LEU A 191 -2.39 12.06 -6.66
CA LEU A 191 -1.62 12.71 -5.61
C LEU A 191 -0.76 13.82 -6.19
N ASP A 192 -0.75 14.96 -5.50
CA ASP A 192 0.16 16.06 -5.85
C ASP A 192 1.56 15.71 -5.37
N GLN A 193 2.54 15.79 -6.27
CA GLN A 193 3.91 15.32 -6.04
C GLN A 193 4.72 16.17 -5.04
N ASP A 194 4.29 17.38 -4.75
CA ASP A 194 4.88 18.27 -3.76
C ASP A 194 4.47 17.93 -2.32
N ARG A 195 3.52 17.00 -2.14
CA ARG A 195 2.99 16.58 -0.84
C ARG A 195 3.74 15.43 -0.19
N PHE A 196 4.52 14.68 -0.98
CA PHE A 196 5.24 13.50 -0.50
C PHE A 196 6.47 13.20 -1.34
N GLN A 197 7.38 12.41 -0.78
CA GLN A 197 8.53 11.87 -1.49
C GLN A 197 8.68 10.39 -1.14
N ILE A 198 8.73 9.51 -2.15
CA ILE A 198 9.12 8.10 -1.96
C ILE A 198 10.63 8.03 -2.11
N ASP A 199 11.33 7.71 -1.03
CA ASP A 199 12.79 7.63 -1.00
C ASP A 199 13.32 6.18 -0.96
N MET A 200 12.41 5.20 -0.84
CA MET A 200 12.73 3.79 -0.97
C MET A 200 11.57 3.03 -1.62
N PHE A 201 11.89 2.18 -2.58
CA PHE A 201 10.99 1.21 -3.19
C PHE A 201 11.69 -0.13 -3.31
N SER A 202 11.05 -1.19 -2.84
CA SER A 202 11.49 -2.56 -3.01
C SER A 202 10.32 -3.44 -3.43
N ILE A 203 10.55 -4.28 -4.42
CA ILE A 203 9.61 -5.35 -4.79
C ILE A 203 10.40 -6.62 -5.04
N MET A 204 9.93 -7.74 -4.47
CA MET A 204 10.57 -9.03 -4.60
C MET A 204 9.54 -10.16 -4.49
N GLY A 205 9.79 -11.26 -5.16
CA GLY A 205 8.96 -12.46 -5.07
C GLY A 205 8.97 -13.26 -6.37
N PRO A 206 8.15 -14.31 -6.44
CA PRO A 206 8.16 -15.22 -7.60
C PRO A 206 7.72 -14.56 -8.90
N ASP A 207 6.90 -13.50 -8.84
CA ASP A 207 6.36 -12.85 -10.03
C ASP A 207 7.14 -11.59 -10.44
N PHE A 208 8.19 -11.21 -9.69
CA PHE A 208 8.97 -10.00 -9.94
C PHE A 208 10.47 -10.29 -9.85
N GLU A 209 11.25 -9.77 -10.80
CA GLU A 209 12.68 -9.65 -10.62
C GLU A 209 12.95 -8.73 -9.42
N GLN A 210 13.86 -9.14 -8.54
CA GLN A 210 14.15 -8.40 -7.33
C GLN A 210 14.66 -7.01 -7.67
N ILE A 211 13.90 -5.98 -7.26
CA ILE A 211 14.31 -4.59 -7.25
C ILE A 211 14.41 -4.14 -5.80
N ASP A 212 15.59 -3.72 -5.38
CA ASP A 212 15.85 -3.15 -4.06
C ASP A 212 16.59 -1.82 -4.25
N ASN A 213 15.86 -0.76 -4.43
CA ASN A 213 16.38 0.60 -4.61
C ASN A 213 16.21 1.39 -3.30
N ARG A 214 17.27 1.34 -2.46
CA ARG A 214 17.29 1.97 -1.13
C ARG A 214 17.65 3.45 -1.11
N LEU A 215 17.88 4.07 -2.26
CA LEU A 215 18.24 5.49 -2.38
C LEU A 215 17.61 6.09 -3.63
N MET A 216 16.27 6.12 -3.70
CA MET A 216 15.59 6.82 -4.79
C MET A 216 14.95 8.10 -4.29
N SER A 217 15.50 9.24 -4.72
CA SER A 217 14.64 10.40 -4.94
C SER A 217 13.86 10.13 -6.21
N LEU A 218 12.67 9.58 -6.12
CA LEU A 218 11.76 9.45 -7.25
C LEU A 218 11.22 10.84 -7.55
N LEU A 219 12.00 11.63 -8.27
CA LEU A 219 11.52 12.80 -9.00
C LEU A 219 10.68 12.23 -10.15
N LEU A 220 9.39 12.07 -9.93
CA LEU A 220 8.43 11.81 -11.00
C LEU A 220 8.31 13.12 -11.81
N VAL A 221 9.25 13.34 -12.73
CA VAL A 221 9.14 14.42 -13.70
C VAL A 221 8.02 14.04 -14.65
N LYS A 222 6.83 14.58 -14.46
CA LYS A 222 5.83 14.63 -15.53
C LYS A 222 6.41 15.49 -16.63
N ASN A 223 6.88 14.87 -17.71
CA ASN A 223 7.07 15.58 -18.97
C ASN A 223 5.68 16.03 -19.43
N GLY A 224 5.46 17.34 -19.43
CA GLY A 224 4.27 17.99 -19.94
C GLY A 224 4.13 17.85 -21.46
#